data_7f0498419deaad49c9ae334df6a42e22
#
_entry.id   7f0498419deaad49c9ae334df6a42e22
#
_cell.length_a   1.000
_cell.length_b   1.000
_cell.length_c   1.000
_cell.angle_alpha   90.00
_cell.angle_beta   90.00
_cell.angle_gamma   90.00
#
_symmetry.space_group_name_H-M   'P 1'
#
loop_
_entity.id
_entity.type
_entity.pdbx_description
1 polymer ?
#
loop_
_entity_poly.entity_id
_entity_poly.type
_entity_poly.pdbx_seq_one_letter_code
_entity_poly.pdbx_strand_id
1 'polypeptide(L)'
;HSFTPGYFGQPRAVEFGLIHDADDRLARAICAQETGLLTRLNEPYSAADGVAHMLARHATPLGLRHAMLEIRNDLIATPKAQAAMAARLAPAIKAAMNEVG
;
A
#
# COMPACT_ATOMS: atom_id res chain seq x y z
N HIS A 1 -2.63 -6.66 -1.39
CA HIS A 1 -3.52 -7.21 -0.36
C HIS A 1 -4.71 -6.28 -0.12
N SER A 2 -5.72 -6.77 0.59
CA SER A 2 -6.87 -5.98 1.00
C SER A 2 -7.19 -6.23 2.48
N PHE A 3 -7.92 -5.30 3.09
CA PHE A 3 -8.31 -5.39 4.49
C PHE A 3 -9.75 -4.92 4.67
N THR A 4 -10.38 -5.33 5.77
CA THR A 4 -11.76 -4.97 6.09
C THR A 4 -11.87 -3.54 6.64
N PRO A 5 -13.00 -2.84 6.40
CA PRO A 5 -13.20 -1.48 6.94
C PRO A 5 -13.26 -1.41 8.46
N GLY A 6 -13.45 -2.54 9.14
CA GLY A 6 -13.48 -2.60 10.60
C GLY A 6 -12.76 -3.82 11.12
N TYR A 7 -12.35 -3.76 12.40
CA TYR A 7 -11.67 -4.85 13.07
C TYR A 7 -12.07 -4.86 14.54
N PHE A 8 -12.69 -5.96 14.99
CA PHE A 8 -13.22 -6.08 16.35
C PHE A 8 -14.07 -4.88 16.79
N GLY A 9 -15.01 -4.45 15.91
CA GLY A 9 -15.89 -3.33 16.17
C GLY A 9 -15.24 -1.94 16.05
N GLN A 10 -13.95 -1.86 15.76
CA GLN A 10 -13.26 -0.60 15.55
C GLN A 10 -13.20 -0.26 14.06
N PRO A 11 -13.65 0.95 13.66
CA PRO A 11 -13.55 1.35 12.25
C PRO A 11 -12.10 1.64 11.87
N ARG A 12 -11.78 1.36 10.61
CA ARG A 12 -10.48 1.72 10.00
C ARG A 12 -10.71 2.83 9.00
N ALA A 13 -10.24 4.03 9.32
CA ALA A 13 -10.39 5.19 8.46
C ALA A 13 -9.47 5.12 7.23
N VAL A 14 -8.31 4.49 7.34
CA VAL A 14 -7.36 4.36 6.24
C VAL A 14 -7.99 3.62 5.06
N GLU A 15 -7.79 4.15 3.87
CA GLU A 15 -8.31 3.60 2.63
C GLU A 15 -7.23 2.85 1.84
N PHE A 16 -6.00 3.35 1.89
CA PHE A 16 -4.85 2.81 1.19
C PHE A 16 -3.64 2.82 2.13
N GLY A 17 -3.21 1.64 2.53
CA GLY A 17 -2.04 1.45 3.38
C GLY A 17 -0.81 1.04 2.58
N LEU A 18 0.33 1.54 2.98
CA LEU A 18 1.62 1.20 2.39
C LEU A 18 2.52 0.69 3.50
N ILE A 19 2.88 -0.59 3.43
CA ILE A 19 3.71 -1.23 4.43
C ILE A 19 5.12 -1.37 3.87
N HIS A 20 6.10 -0.99 4.67
CA HIS A 20 7.51 -1.09 4.33
C HIS A 20 8.30 -1.73 5.49
N ASP A 21 9.46 -2.27 5.17
CA ASP A 21 10.45 -2.68 6.15
C ASP A 21 11.48 -1.56 6.33
N ALA A 22 12.77 -1.89 6.43
CA ALA A 22 13.84 -0.90 6.61
C ALA A 22 13.99 0.05 5.41
N ASP A 23 13.68 -0.41 4.18
CA ASP A 23 13.71 0.42 2.98
C ASP A 23 12.32 1.00 2.72
N ASP A 24 12.14 2.27 3.02
CA ASP A 24 10.86 2.97 2.92
C ASP A 24 10.73 3.86 1.67
N ARG A 25 11.72 3.85 0.78
CA ARG A 25 11.80 4.81 -0.33
C ARG A 25 10.57 4.78 -1.23
N LEU A 26 10.20 3.59 -1.71
CA LEU A 26 9.06 3.45 -2.61
C LEU A 26 7.74 3.74 -1.89
N ALA A 27 7.57 3.24 -0.68
CA ALA A 27 6.35 3.47 0.10
C ALA A 27 6.11 4.96 0.34
N ARG A 28 7.15 5.70 0.73
CA ARG A 28 7.05 7.15 0.93
C ARG A 28 6.75 7.90 -0.37
N ALA A 29 7.39 7.49 -1.47
CA ALA A 29 7.15 8.11 -2.77
C ALA A 29 5.71 7.90 -3.25
N ILE A 30 5.14 6.70 -3.04
CA ILE A 30 3.73 6.43 -3.36
C ILE A 30 2.80 7.23 -2.44
N CYS A 31 3.11 7.26 -1.15
CA CYS A 31 2.31 7.99 -0.16
C CYS A 31 2.22 9.49 -0.47
N ALA A 32 3.26 10.05 -1.06
CA ALA A 32 3.32 11.46 -1.45
C ALA A 32 2.52 11.78 -2.73
N GLN A 33 2.08 10.76 -3.47
CA GLN A 33 1.27 10.97 -4.68
C GLN A 33 -0.16 11.33 -4.33
N GLU A 34 -0.77 12.18 -5.16
CA GLU A 34 -2.16 12.59 -4.99
C GLU A 34 -3.10 11.52 -5.56
N THR A 35 -3.61 10.64 -4.73
CA THR A 35 -4.51 9.56 -5.14
C THR A 35 -5.97 9.84 -4.84
N GLY A 36 -6.26 10.85 -4.03
CA GLY A 36 -7.61 11.11 -3.54
C GLY A 36 -8.07 10.14 -2.45
N LEU A 37 -7.18 9.26 -1.99
CA LEU A 37 -7.45 8.29 -0.93
C LEU A 37 -6.80 8.72 0.37
N LEU A 38 -7.41 8.37 1.51
CA LEU A 38 -6.76 8.50 2.80
C LEU A 38 -5.65 7.46 2.91
N THR A 39 -4.42 7.90 2.69
CA THR A 39 -3.24 7.05 2.56
C THR A 39 -2.38 7.19 3.81
N ARG A 40 -1.93 6.04 4.36
CA ARG A 40 -1.08 6.01 5.56
C ARG A 40 0.05 5.00 5.38
N LEU A 41 1.21 5.31 5.95
CA LEU A 41 2.32 4.36 6.04
C LEU A 41 2.09 3.44 7.23
N ASN A 42 2.32 2.13 7.02
CA ASN A 42 2.26 1.11 8.05
C ASN A 42 0.92 1.03 8.78
N GLU A 43 -0.17 1.23 8.02
CA GLU A 43 -1.54 1.03 8.47
C GLU A 43 -2.32 0.27 7.38
N PRO A 44 -3.20 -0.63 7.75
CA PRO A 44 -3.58 -1.04 9.11
C PRO A 44 -2.58 -1.98 9.79
N TYR A 45 -1.56 -2.42 9.07
CA TYR A 45 -0.51 -3.32 9.55
C TYR A 45 0.86 -2.67 9.36
N SER A 46 1.86 -3.18 10.09
CA SER A 46 3.25 -2.76 9.92
C SER A 46 4.18 -3.97 9.84
N ALA A 47 5.43 -3.74 9.44
CA ALA A 47 6.45 -4.80 9.43
C ALA A 47 6.67 -5.42 10.83
N ALA A 48 6.43 -4.64 11.90
CA ALA A 48 6.49 -5.11 13.27
C ALA A 48 5.46 -6.22 13.57
N ASP A 49 4.38 -6.30 12.78
CA ASP A 49 3.35 -7.34 12.87
C ASP A 49 3.72 -8.61 12.09
N GLY A 50 4.90 -8.66 11.49
CA GLY A 50 5.38 -9.80 10.72
C GLY A 50 4.80 -9.92 9.32
N VAL A 51 4.06 -8.92 8.83
CA VAL A 51 3.38 -8.99 7.54
C VAL A 51 4.31 -8.72 6.35
N ALA A 52 5.50 -8.17 6.57
CA ALA A 52 6.44 -7.81 5.52
C ALA A 52 7.46 -8.92 5.19
N HIS A 53 7.18 -10.16 5.60
CA HIS A 53 8.11 -11.29 5.43
C HIS A 53 8.56 -11.48 3.97
N MET A 54 7.64 -11.39 3.01
CA MET A 54 7.95 -11.56 1.59
C MET A 54 8.87 -10.47 1.07
N LEU A 55 8.70 -9.25 1.54
CA LEU A 55 9.56 -8.12 1.16
C LEU A 55 10.98 -8.34 1.68
N ALA A 56 11.11 -8.72 2.94
CA ALA A 56 12.41 -8.99 3.57
C ALA A 56 13.14 -10.17 2.91
N ARG A 57 12.38 -11.17 2.47
CA ARG A 57 12.96 -12.38 1.86
C ARG A 57 13.35 -12.19 0.39
N HIS A 58 12.52 -11.51 -0.39
CA HIS A 58 12.64 -11.51 -1.86
C HIS A 58 13.07 -10.19 -2.46
N ALA A 59 12.89 -9.07 -1.79
CA ALA A 59 13.22 -7.75 -2.31
C ALA A 59 14.44 -7.14 -1.64
N THR A 60 14.47 -7.11 -0.32
CA THR A 60 15.53 -6.48 0.46
C THR A 60 16.93 -7.02 0.15
N PRO A 61 17.15 -8.36 0.08
CA PRO A 61 18.48 -8.89 -0.22
C PRO A 61 18.98 -8.54 -1.63
N LEU A 62 18.08 -8.23 -2.56
CA LEU A 62 18.40 -7.87 -3.93
C LEU A 62 18.49 -6.35 -4.13
N GLY A 63 18.28 -5.56 -3.08
CA GLY A 63 18.28 -4.10 -3.18
C GLY A 63 17.14 -3.53 -4.01
N LEU A 64 16.08 -4.30 -4.21
CA LEU A 64 14.92 -3.84 -5.00
C LEU A 64 14.06 -2.86 -4.21
N ARG A 65 13.61 -1.79 -4.86
CA ARG A 65 12.61 -0.90 -4.30
C ARG A 65 11.31 -1.68 -4.13
N HIS A 66 10.68 -1.58 -2.99
CA HIS A 66 9.50 -2.40 -2.68
C HIS A 66 8.58 -1.73 -1.69
N ALA A 67 7.31 -2.11 -1.74
CA ALA A 67 6.29 -1.75 -0.78
C ALA A 67 5.16 -2.77 -0.86
N MET A 68 4.48 -3.02 0.24
CA MET A 68 3.26 -3.81 0.25
C MET A 68 2.07 -2.85 0.22
N LEU A 69 1.16 -3.05 -0.72
CA LEU A 69 -0.05 -2.25 -0.86
C LEU A 69 -1.19 -2.95 -0.16
N GLU A 70 -1.92 -2.21 0.66
CA GLU A 70 -3.12 -2.65 1.35
C GLU A 70 -4.28 -1.74 0.99
N ILE A 71 -5.34 -2.29 0.39
CA ILE A 71 -6.52 -1.52 -0.04
C ILE A 71 -7.72 -1.96 0.79
N ARG A 72 -8.46 -0.99 1.34
CA ARG A 72 -9.67 -1.30 2.09
C ARG A 72 -10.70 -1.94 1.14
N ASN A 73 -11.19 -3.13 1.49
CA ASN A 73 -11.90 -3.98 0.53
C ASN A 73 -13.27 -3.48 0.12
N ASP A 74 -13.91 -2.62 0.90
CA ASP A 74 -15.17 -1.97 0.52
C ASP A 74 -15.04 -1.08 -0.72
N LEU A 75 -13.80 -0.60 -1.01
CA LEU A 75 -13.52 0.27 -2.16
C LEU A 75 -13.30 -0.52 -3.45
N ILE A 76 -13.16 -1.84 -3.37
CA ILE A 76 -12.91 -2.72 -4.52
C ILE A 76 -13.86 -3.92 -4.54
N ALA A 77 -15.10 -3.70 -4.09
CA ALA A 77 -16.09 -4.77 -3.94
C ALA A 77 -16.68 -5.28 -5.27
N THR A 78 -16.55 -4.50 -6.35
CA THR A 78 -17.11 -4.86 -7.66
C THR A 78 -16.02 -4.77 -8.75
N PRO A 79 -16.18 -5.48 -9.89
CA PRO A 79 -15.25 -5.35 -11.00
C PRO A 79 -15.07 -3.91 -11.48
N LYS A 80 -16.14 -3.12 -11.49
CA LYS A 80 -16.10 -1.70 -11.86
C LYS A 80 -15.24 -0.89 -10.87
N ALA A 81 -15.43 -1.12 -9.57
CA ALA A 81 -14.65 -0.46 -8.52
C ALA A 81 -13.18 -0.87 -8.59
N GLN A 82 -12.90 -2.13 -8.88
CA GLN A 82 -11.53 -2.64 -9.04
C GLN A 82 -10.82 -1.95 -10.22
N ALA A 83 -11.49 -1.83 -11.37
CA ALA A 83 -10.94 -1.15 -12.53
C ALA A 83 -10.69 0.34 -12.26
N ALA A 84 -11.60 1.01 -11.56
CA ALA A 84 -11.46 2.41 -11.17
C ALA A 84 -10.28 2.60 -10.20
N MET A 85 -10.10 1.70 -9.25
CA MET A 85 -8.97 1.75 -8.31
C MET A 85 -7.64 1.54 -9.06
N ALA A 86 -7.56 0.58 -9.96
CA ALA A 86 -6.36 0.35 -10.77
C ALA A 86 -6.01 1.59 -11.60
N ALA A 87 -7.00 2.24 -12.22
CA ALA A 87 -6.80 3.46 -12.99
C ALA A 87 -6.31 4.62 -12.12
N ARG A 88 -6.71 4.65 -10.85
CA ARG A 88 -6.28 5.66 -9.88
C ARG A 88 -4.85 5.43 -9.40
N LEU A 89 -4.50 4.18 -9.07
CA LEU A 89 -3.22 3.85 -8.44
C LEU A 89 -2.08 3.68 -9.44
N ALA A 90 -2.32 3.19 -10.64
CA ALA A 90 -1.27 2.90 -11.59
C ALA A 90 -0.41 4.13 -11.93
N PRO A 91 -0.98 5.32 -12.24
CA PRO A 91 -0.16 6.50 -12.49
C PRO A 91 0.66 6.93 -11.27
N ALA A 92 0.08 6.84 -10.07
CA ALA A 92 0.74 7.21 -8.83
C ALA A 92 1.94 6.29 -8.54
N ILE A 93 1.77 4.99 -8.72
CA ILE A 93 2.85 4.01 -8.53
C ILE A 93 3.94 4.24 -9.57
N LYS A 94 3.58 4.46 -10.82
CA LYS A 94 4.54 4.71 -11.90
C LYS A 94 5.37 5.96 -11.63
N ALA A 95 4.72 7.05 -11.22
CA ALA A 95 5.41 8.30 -10.87
C ALA A 95 6.38 8.09 -9.69
N ALA A 96 5.94 7.37 -8.66
CA ALA A 96 6.76 7.05 -7.50
C ALA A 96 7.97 6.20 -7.88
N MET A 97 7.79 5.20 -8.74
CA MET A 97 8.88 4.36 -9.24
C MET A 97 9.93 5.18 -10.00
N ASN A 98 9.49 6.15 -10.79
CA ASN A 98 10.39 7.05 -11.52
C ASN A 98 11.20 7.94 -10.57
N GLU A 99 10.62 8.36 -9.45
CA GLU A 99 11.32 9.19 -8.45
C GLU A 99 12.44 8.43 -7.74
N VAL A 100 12.23 7.15 -7.43
CA VAL A 100 13.16 6.36 -6.61
C VAL A 100 14.02 5.41 -7.44
N GLY A 101 13.69 5.30 -8.71
CA GLY A 101 14.39 4.43 -9.65
C GLY A 101 15.75 4.92 -9.99
#